data_5adecd926c4b66a5a1835e2cb2f5a912
#
_entry.id   5adecd926c4b66a5a1835e2cb2f5a912
#
_cell.length_a   1.000
_cell.length_b   1.000
_cell.length_c   1.000
_cell.angle_alpha   90.00
_cell.angle_beta   90.00
_cell.angle_gamma   90.00
#
_symmetry.space_group_name_H-M   'P 1'
#
loop_
_entity.id
_entity.type
_entity.pdbx_description
1 polymer ?
#
loop_
_entity_poly.entity_id
_entity_poly.type
_entity_poly.pdbx_seq_one_letter_code
_entity_poly.pdbx_strand_id
1 'polypeptide(L)'
;MPIEEVAGAVKELIDAGKVKHFGLSEASAEIIRRAHAVQPVTAVQSEYSLWWRTPEEDVLPTREEMGIGFVPYSPLGRGYLTGKINEHTTFDSSYLRSRICAVVIRASPRRLSKRIRW
;
A
#
# COMPACT_ATOMS: atom_id res chain seq x y z
N MET A 1 7.02 18.54 -5.72
CA MET A 1 5.82 19.34 -5.42
C MET A 1 5.39 19.01 -4.00
N PRO A 2 5.23 19.97 -3.12
CA PRO A 2 4.74 19.77 -1.76
C PRO A 2 3.34 19.15 -1.76
N ILE A 3 3.05 18.30 -0.77
CA ILE A 3 1.74 17.63 -0.69
C ILE A 3 0.60 18.61 -0.41
N GLU A 4 0.91 19.72 0.25
CA GLU A 4 -0.05 20.78 0.54
C GLU A 4 -0.59 21.44 -0.75
N GLU A 5 0.26 21.62 -1.75
CA GLU A 5 -0.15 22.16 -3.05
C GLU A 5 -1.09 21.18 -3.77
N VAL A 6 -0.77 19.87 -3.72
CA VAL A 6 -1.63 18.81 -4.28
C VAL A 6 -2.98 18.78 -3.56
N ALA A 7 -2.97 18.79 -2.24
CA ALA A 7 -4.19 18.79 -1.43
C ALA A 7 -5.03 20.05 -1.68
N GLY A 8 -4.40 21.22 -1.84
CA GLY A 8 -5.05 22.48 -2.20
C GLY A 8 -5.75 22.42 -3.54
N ALA A 9 -5.06 21.90 -4.57
CA ALA A 9 -5.66 21.72 -5.90
C ALA A 9 -6.85 20.75 -5.89
N VAL A 10 -6.77 19.67 -5.14
CA VAL A 10 -7.89 18.72 -4.98
C VAL A 10 -9.04 19.38 -4.22
N LYS A 11 -8.75 20.20 -3.19
CA LYS A 11 -9.76 20.98 -2.47
C LYS A 11 -10.56 21.87 -3.42
N GLU A 12 -9.90 22.60 -4.32
CA GLU A 12 -10.58 23.44 -5.31
C GLU A 12 -11.51 22.62 -6.22
N LEU A 13 -11.11 21.39 -6.58
CA LEU A 13 -11.97 20.49 -7.36
C LEU A 13 -13.16 19.97 -6.57
N ILE A 14 -13.01 19.75 -5.28
CA ILE A 14 -14.11 19.36 -4.37
C ILE A 14 -15.09 20.54 -4.20
N ASP A 15 -14.56 21.74 -3.94
CA ASP A 15 -15.34 22.96 -3.76
C ASP A 15 -16.12 23.31 -5.05
N ALA A 16 -15.53 23.01 -6.23
CA ALA A 16 -16.21 23.14 -7.53
C ALA A 16 -17.20 22.00 -7.85
N GLY A 17 -17.39 21.03 -6.96
CA GLY A 17 -18.29 19.89 -7.15
C GLY A 17 -17.86 18.87 -8.20
N LYS A 18 -16.58 18.94 -8.68
CA LYS A 18 -16.06 18.04 -9.74
C LYS A 18 -15.66 16.68 -9.21
N VAL A 19 -15.20 16.61 -7.96
CA VAL A 19 -14.87 15.37 -7.25
C VAL A 19 -15.49 15.42 -5.85
N LYS A 20 -15.67 14.24 -5.22
CA LYS A 20 -16.34 14.16 -3.91
C LYS A 20 -15.37 13.91 -2.76
N HIS A 21 -14.31 13.17 -3.03
CA HIS A 21 -13.42 12.66 -1.99
C HIS A 21 -11.97 12.75 -2.44
N PHE A 22 -11.08 12.83 -1.46
CA PHE A 22 -9.64 12.83 -1.65
C PHE A 22 -9.03 11.57 -1.04
N GLY A 23 -8.17 10.89 -1.77
CA GLY A 23 -7.42 9.73 -1.30
C GLY A 23 -5.94 9.82 -1.63
N LEU A 24 -5.13 9.12 -0.86
CA LEU A 24 -3.69 9.03 -1.05
C LEU A 24 -3.27 7.59 -1.33
N SER A 25 -2.20 7.40 -2.09
CA SER A 25 -1.61 6.08 -2.36
C SER A 25 -0.15 6.07 -1.93
N GLU A 26 0.24 5.02 -1.18
CA GLU A 26 1.62 4.81 -0.70
C GLU A 26 2.20 6.02 0.06
N ALA A 27 1.38 6.76 0.78
CA ALA A 27 1.81 7.94 1.54
C ALA A 27 2.28 7.55 2.94
N SER A 28 3.40 8.15 3.38
CA SER A 28 3.87 8.02 4.77
C SER A 28 2.94 8.73 5.75
N ALA A 29 3.02 8.37 7.03
CA ALA A 29 2.24 8.98 8.10
C ALA A 29 2.38 10.52 8.13
N GLU A 30 3.60 11.05 7.91
CA GLU A 30 3.84 12.49 7.82
C GLU A 30 3.07 13.13 6.66
N ILE A 31 3.16 12.54 5.46
CA ILE A 31 2.47 13.03 4.27
C ILE A 31 0.96 13.00 4.47
N ILE A 32 0.43 11.93 5.08
CA ILE A 32 -1.00 11.82 5.38
C ILE A 32 -1.46 12.97 6.29
N ARG A 33 -0.74 13.24 7.38
CA ARG A 33 -1.07 14.33 8.32
C ARG A 33 -1.05 15.69 7.65
N ARG A 34 -0.02 15.97 6.85
CA ARG A 34 0.14 17.25 6.13
C ARG A 34 -0.96 17.45 5.09
N ALA A 35 -1.27 16.43 4.30
CA ALA A 35 -2.36 16.50 3.33
C ALA A 35 -3.72 16.70 4.00
N HIS A 36 -4.00 15.94 5.06
CA HIS A 36 -5.26 15.99 5.80
C HIS A 36 -5.52 17.34 6.46
N ALA A 37 -4.46 18.04 6.87
CA ALA A 37 -4.56 19.40 7.45
C ALA A 37 -5.06 20.44 6.42
N VAL A 38 -4.83 20.23 5.13
CA VAL A 38 -5.27 21.13 4.04
C VAL A 38 -6.65 20.73 3.52
N GLN A 39 -6.83 19.43 3.24
CA GLN A 39 -8.06 18.85 2.76
C GLN A 39 -8.24 17.46 3.40
N PRO A 40 -9.38 17.20 4.06
CA PRO A 40 -9.65 15.91 4.66
C PRO A 40 -9.43 14.74 3.68
N VAL A 41 -8.54 13.84 4.05
CA VAL A 41 -8.26 12.60 3.31
C VAL A 41 -9.32 11.58 3.71
N THR A 42 -9.98 10.99 2.74
CA THR A 42 -11.06 9.99 2.96
C THR A 42 -10.49 8.59 3.11
N ALA A 43 -9.47 8.25 2.31
CA ALA A 43 -8.86 6.92 2.34
C ALA A 43 -7.36 6.98 1.97
N VAL A 44 -6.61 6.02 2.49
CA VAL A 44 -5.22 5.74 2.08
C VAL A 44 -5.17 4.35 1.50
N GLN A 45 -4.57 4.21 0.31
CA GLN A 45 -4.31 2.93 -0.33
C GLN A 45 -2.84 2.58 -0.20
N SER A 46 -2.55 1.37 0.31
CA SER A 46 -1.17 0.87 0.45
C SER A 46 -1.08 -0.63 0.22
N GLU A 47 0.09 -1.10 -0.23
CA GLU A 47 0.38 -2.53 -0.26
C GLU A 47 0.32 -3.09 1.16
N TYR A 48 -0.48 -4.15 1.33
CA TYR A 48 -0.64 -4.78 2.64
C TYR A 48 -1.00 -6.26 2.48
N SER A 49 -0.20 -7.11 3.11
CA SER A 49 -0.39 -8.57 3.03
C SER A 49 0.26 -9.23 4.25
N LEU A 50 0.10 -10.55 4.39
CA LEU A 50 0.84 -11.34 5.38
C LEU A 50 2.36 -11.25 5.21
N TRP A 51 2.82 -10.86 4.02
CA TRP A 51 4.22 -10.68 3.70
C TRP A 51 4.70 -9.25 3.94
N TRP A 52 3.95 -8.25 3.46
CA TRP A 52 4.26 -6.82 3.58
C TRP A 52 3.40 -6.18 4.66
N ARG A 53 3.98 -5.98 5.82
CA ARG A 53 3.29 -5.47 7.01
C ARG A 53 3.78 -4.10 7.49
N THR A 54 4.66 -3.46 6.73
CA THR A 54 5.19 -2.13 7.06
C THR A 54 4.12 -1.09 7.41
N PRO A 55 2.92 -1.05 6.76
CA PRO A 55 1.88 -0.11 7.17
C PRO A 55 1.41 -0.22 8.62
N GLU A 56 1.66 -1.33 9.31
CA GLU A 56 1.30 -1.50 10.74
C GLU A 56 2.12 -0.62 11.67
N GLU A 57 3.32 -0.19 11.23
CA GLU A 57 4.25 0.55 12.05
C GLU A 57 3.79 2.00 12.26
N ASP A 58 3.26 2.65 11.22
CA ASP A 58 2.94 4.07 11.26
C ASP A 58 1.66 4.46 10.50
N VAL A 59 1.41 3.89 9.31
CA VAL A 59 0.27 4.26 8.46
C VAL A 59 -1.06 3.86 9.08
N LEU A 60 -1.18 2.61 9.57
CA LEU A 60 -2.42 2.12 10.18
C LEU A 60 -2.77 2.87 11.46
N PRO A 61 -1.85 3.10 12.42
CA PRO A 61 -2.13 3.93 13.59
C PRO A 61 -2.53 5.36 13.21
N THR A 62 -1.82 5.99 12.28
CA THR A 62 -2.10 7.36 11.85
C THR A 62 -3.48 7.50 11.23
N ARG A 63 -3.84 6.59 10.29
CA ARG A 63 -5.15 6.66 9.64
C ARG A 63 -6.29 6.41 10.64
N GLU A 64 -6.06 5.54 11.65
CA GLU A 64 -7.04 5.25 12.68
C GLU A 64 -7.28 6.46 13.58
N GLU A 65 -6.22 7.11 14.05
CA GLU A 65 -6.27 8.37 14.81
C GLU A 65 -7.07 9.46 14.08
N MET A 66 -6.93 9.52 12.76
CA MET A 66 -7.53 10.56 11.92
C MET A 66 -8.89 10.18 11.32
N GLY A 67 -9.41 8.98 11.59
CA GLY A 67 -10.67 8.49 11.03
C GLY A 67 -10.64 8.24 9.50
N ILE A 68 -9.44 7.96 8.94
CA ILE A 68 -9.23 7.75 7.51
C ILE A 68 -9.43 6.27 7.16
N GLY A 69 -10.14 5.98 6.07
CA GLY A 69 -10.30 4.62 5.54
C GLY A 69 -8.98 4.03 5.03
N PHE A 70 -8.86 2.71 5.08
CA PHE A 70 -7.70 1.99 4.53
C PHE A 70 -8.13 1.05 3.41
N VAL A 71 -7.42 1.11 2.28
CA VAL A 71 -7.66 0.28 1.10
C VAL A 71 -6.41 -0.55 0.83
N PRO A 72 -6.32 -1.78 1.36
CA PRO A 72 -5.18 -2.64 1.10
C PRO A 72 -5.19 -3.12 -0.35
N TYR A 73 -4.00 -3.18 -0.98
CA TYR A 73 -3.86 -3.84 -2.26
C TYR A 73 -2.78 -4.94 -2.21
N SER A 74 -2.79 -5.83 -3.22
CA SER A 74 -1.90 -7.00 -3.30
C SER A 74 -1.91 -7.92 -2.07
N PRO A 75 -3.08 -8.26 -1.47
CA PRO A 75 -3.13 -9.04 -0.23
C PRO A 75 -2.54 -10.45 -0.39
N LEU A 76 -2.47 -10.97 -1.60
CA LEU A 76 -1.84 -12.26 -1.92
C LEU A 76 -0.37 -12.15 -2.34
N GLY A 77 0.29 -11.00 -2.10
CA GLY A 77 1.68 -10.80 -2.46
C GLY A 77 1.93 -11.07 -3.95
N ARG A 78 1.07 -10.51 -4.83
CA ARG A 78 1.10 -10.72 -6.29
C ARG A 78 1.03 -12.18 -6.73
N GLY A 79 0.37 -13.02 -5.93
CA GLY A 79 0.17 -14.45 -6.17
C GLY A 79 1.15 -15.35 -5.42
N TYR A 80 2.19 -14.80 -4.79
CA TYR A 80 3.17 -15.60 -4.05
C TYR A 80 2.53 -16.36 -2.86
N LEU A 81 1.65 -15.70 -2.13
CA LEU A 81 0.97 -16.28 -0.95
C LEU A 81 -0.11 -17.31 -1.31
N THR A 82 -0.38 -17.55 -2.59
CA THR A 82 -1.33 -18.58 -3.02
C THR A 82 -0.76 -20.01 -2.94
N GLY A 83 0.56 -20.15 -2.72
CA GLY A 83 1.27 -21.42 -2.78
C GLY A 83 1.47 -21.98 -4.20
N LYS A 84 0.97 -21.28 -5.24
CA LYS A 84 1.15 -21.71 -6.65
C LYS A 84 2.50 -21.30 -7.24
N ILE A 85 3.22 -20.39 -6.58
CA ILE A 85 4.53 -19.89 -7.01
C ILE A 85 5.58 -20.49 -6.06
N ASN A 86 6.57 -21.18 -6.63
CA ASN A 86 7.68 -21.79 -5.91
C ASN A 86 9.03 -21.47 -6.60
N GLU A 87 10.12 -22.02 -6.08
CA GLU A 87 11.47 -21.80 -6.59
C GLU A 87 11.70 -22.29 -8.05
N HIS A 88 10.81 -23.16 -8.54
CA HIS A 88 10.85 -23.69 -9.91
C HIS A 88 9.94 -22.94 -10.87
N THR A 89 9.17 -21.97 -10.39
CA THR A 89 8.24 -21.19 -11.22
C THR A 89 9.03 -20.22 -12.10
N THR A 90 8.89 -20.34 -13.41
CA THR A 90 9.48 -19.43 -14.39
C THR A 90 8.45 -18.40 -14.83
N PHE A 91 8.89 -17.16 -14.95
CA PHE A 91 8.08 -16.06 -15.48
C PHE A 91 8.76 -15.51 -16.73
N ASP A 92 7.97 -15.02 -17.68
CA ASP A 92 8.49 -14.26 -18.81
C ASP A 92 9.30 -13.05 -18.28
N SER A 93 10.48 -12.82 -18.87
CA SER A 93 11.42 -11.77 -18.42
C SER A 93 10.85 -10.35 -18.50
N SER A 94 9.86 -10.13 -19.37
CA SER A 94 9.15 -8.87 -19.51
C SER A 94 8.14 -8.62 -18.38
N TYR A 95 7.81 -9.65 -17.62
CA TYR A 95 6.78 -9.56 -16.57
C TYR A 95 7.37 -9.01 -15.27
N LEU A 96 6.73 -7.99 -14.70
CA LEU A 96 7.14 -7.40 -13.42
C LEU A 96 7.31 -8.46 -12.29
N ARG A 97 6.53 -9.54 -12.33
CA ARG A 97 6.61 -10.67 -11.40
C ARG A 97 7.95 -11.38 -11.44
N SER A 98 8.65 -11.43 -12.58
CA SER A 98 9.96 -12.07 -12.69
C SER A 98 10.99 -11.41 -11.78
N ARG A 99 10.92 -10.08 -11.64
CA ARG A 99 11.82 -9.29 -10.80
C ARG A 99 11.44 -9.36 -9.32
N ILE A 100 10.15 -9.26 -9.01
CA ILE A 100 9.65 -9.17 -7.64
C ILE A 100 9.66 -10.54 -6.96
N CYS A 101 9.15 -11.59 -7.63
CA CYS A 101 9.16 -12.93 -7.06
C CYS A 101 10.57 -13.47 -6.88
N ALA A 102 11.51 -13.15 -7.79
CA ALA A 102 12.91 -13.55 -7.63
C ALA A 102 13.56 -12.94 -6.36
N VAL A 103 13.23 -11.70 -6.01
CA VAL A 103 13.71 -11.06 -4.78
C VAL A 103 13.06 -11.69 -3.55
N VAL A 104 11.75 -11.94 -3.60
CA VAL A 104 10.99 -12.54 -2.49
C VAL A 104 11.43 -13.98 -2.23
N ILE A 105 11.60 -14.78 -3.28
CA ILE A 105 12.07 -16.17 -3.18
C ILE A 105 13.49 -16.22 -2.58
N ARG A 106 14.38 -15.33 -3.02
CA ARG A 106 15.76 -15.27 -2.50
C ARG A 106 15.83 -14.80 -1.04
N ALA A 107 14.95 -13.88 -0.65
CA ALA A 107 14.95 -13.31 0.71
C ALA A 107 14.34 -14.25 1.76
N SER A 108 13.61 -15.31 1.38
CA SER A 108 12.84 -16.11 2.33
C SER A 108 12.83 -17.62 2.16
N PRO A 109 13.96 -18.30 2.00
CA PRO A 109 13.92 -19.78 1.92
C PRO A 109 13.52 -20.48 3.22
N ARG A 110 13.53 -19.84 4.39
CA ARG A 110 13.34 -20.52 5.68
C ARG A 110 12.42 -19.82 6.70
N ARG A 111 11.92 -18.62 6.44
CA ARG A 111 11.10 -17.89 7.44
C ARG A 111 9.60 -18.05 7.29
N LEU A 112 9.10 -18.36 6.11
CA LEU A 112 7.65 -18.51 5.85
C LEU A 112 7.09 -19.81 6.42
N SER A 113 7.83 -20.91 6.33
CA SER A 113 7.37 -22.22 6.82
C SER A 113 7.16 -22.28 8.35
N LYS A 114 7.77 -21.34 9.09
CA LYS A 114 7.64 -21.27 10.56
C LYS A 114 6.55 -20.31 11.04
N ARG A 115 6.02 -19.42 10.20
CA ARG A 115 5.02 -18.41 10.60
C ARG A 115 3.60 -18.68 10.11
N ILE A 116 3.44 -19.56 9.15
CA ILE A 116 2.11 -19.99 8.68
C ILE A 116 1.90 -21.41 9.17
N ARG A 117 1.60 -21.56 10.46
CA ARG A 117 0.87 -22.72 10.98
C ARG A 117 -0.56 -22.24 11.17
N TRP A 118 -1.44 -22.76 10.36
CA TRP A 118 -2.88 -22.69 10.54
C TRP A 118 -3.27 -23.48 11.78
#